data_903deda512cf8ed768f10a150d06eab8
#
_entry.id   903deda512cf8ed768f10a150d06eab8
#
_cell.length_a   1.000
_cell.length_b   1.000
_cell.length_c   1.000
_cell.angle_alpha   90.00
_cell.angle_beta   90.00
_cell.angle_gamma   90.00
#
_symmetry.space_group_name_H-M   'P 1'
#
loop_
_entity.id
_entity.type
_entity.pdbx_description
1 polymer ?
#
loop_
_entity_poly.entity_id
_entity_poly.type
_entity_poly.pdbx_seq_one_letter_code
_entity_poly.pdbx_strand_id
1 'polypeptide(L)'
;MIVGVHHLAISTPDLDALAAFYCGELGFERIFDAAWEPGNAAADAVTGLEGSAARTAMLRGGNLYLELFEFRAPSPQAAPERRPVCDHGITHLCLLVDDVDAATERISLDFQSAPQDLGGGVRTVYGRDPDGNVVELKELAGGDDHPVSLRRLELQSTGVDGADQLHA
;
A
#
# COMPACT_ATOMS: atom_id res chain seq x y z
N MET A 1 11.75 9.79 18.55
CA MET A 1 11.90 10.34 17.16
C MET A 1 11.36 9.31 16.20
N ILE A 2 10.54 9.70 15.22
CA ILE A 2 10.10 8.81 14.12
C ILE A 2 11.28 8.64 13.18
N VAL A 3 11.60 7.38 12.81
CA VAL A 3 12.74 7.07 11.92
C VAL A 3 12.30 6.72 10.49
N GLY A 4 11.01 6.50 10.26
CA GLY A 4 10.45 6.20 8.94
C GLY A 4 9.05 5.61 9.01
N VAL A 5 8.48 5.35 7.83
CA VAL A 5 7.24 4.56 7.68
C VAL A 5 7.66 3.11 7.48
N HIS A 6 7.17 2.20 8.33
CA HIS A 6 7.54 0.78 8.26
C HIS A 6 6.59 0.00 7.35
N HIS A 7 5.29 0.09 7.58
CA HIS A 7 4.29 -0.64 6.81
C HIS A 7 2.95 0.10 6.72
N LEU A 8 2.18 -0.29 5.72
CA LEU A 8 0.73 -0.08 5.66
C LEU A 8 0.06 -1.42 6.00
N ALA A 9 -1.08 -1.38 6.71
CA ALA A 9 -1.86 -2.59 7.01
C ALA A 9 -3.23 -2.55 6.33
N ILE A 10 -3.67 -3.71 5.83
CA ILE A 10 -4.98 -3.94 5.21
C ILE A 10 -5.64 -5.13 5.92
N SER A 11 -6.91 -4.96 6.31
CA SER A 11 -7.75 -6.08 6.78
C SER A 11 -8.53 -6.65 5.60
N THR A 12 -8.51 -7.98 5.47
CA THR A 12 -9.08 -8.74 4.35
C THR A 12 -9.96 -9.88 4.86
N PRO A 13 -10.99 -10.27 4.14
CA PRO A 13 -11.75 -11.48 4.44
C PRO A 13 -11.03 -12.78 4.07
N ASP A 14 -9.99 -12.72 3.17
CA ASP A 14 -9.23 -13.88 2.71
C ASP A 14 -7.76 -13.49 2.54
N LEU A 15 -6.97 -13.81 3.57
CA LEU A 15 -5.53 -13.49 3.63
C LEU A 15 -4.75 -14.09 2.46
N ASP A 16 -5.03 -15.35 2.13
CA ASP A 16 -4.23 -16.08 1.14
C ASP A 16 -4.56 -15.61 -0.27
N ALA A 17 -5.84 -15.32 -0.57
CA ALA A 17 -6.25 -14.77 -1.85
C ALA A 17 -5.66 -13.37 -2.10
N LEU A 18 -5.74 -12.47 -1.10
CA LEU A 18 -5.20 -11.12 -1.24
C LEU A 18 -3.67 -11.13 -1.31
N ALA A 19 -2.99 -11.95 -0.50
CA ALA A 19 -1.54 -12.11 -0.59
C ALA A 19 -1.09 -12.66 -1.95
N ALA A 20 -1.81 -13.63 -2.50
CA ALA A 20 -1.52 -14.17 -3.83
C ALA A 20 -1.67 -13.11 -4.92
N PHE A 21 -2.67 -12.24 -4.82
CA PHE A 21 -2.86 -11.12 -5.74
C PHE A 21 -1.68 -10.14 -5.68
N TYR A 22 -1.31 -9.65 -4.49
CA TYR A 22 -0.19 -8.71 -4.34
C TYR A 22 1.14 -9.33 -4.79
N CYS A 23 1.38 -10.61 -4.52
CA CYS A 23 2.60 -11.29 -4.97
C CYS A 23 2.61 -11.55 -6.48
N GLY A 24 1.50 -12.04 -7.05
CA GLY A 24 1.42 -12.44 -8.44
C GLY A 24 1.30 -11.27 -9.41
N GLU A 25 0.45 -10.28 -9.10
CA GLU A 25 0.15 -9.17 -9.98
C GLU A 25 1.08 -7.97 -9.76
N LEU A 26 1.36 -7.64 -8.48
CA LEU A 26 2.09 -6.43 -8.10
C LEU A 26 3.55 -6.68 -7.71
N GLY A 27 4.00 -7.94 -7.73
CA GLY A 27 5.39 -8.31 -7.53
C GLY A 27 5.88 -8.18 -6.09
N PHE A 28 4.97 -8.22 -5.11
CA PHE A 28 5.36 -8.30 -3.71
C PHE A 28 5.91 -9.69 -3.37
N GLU A 29 6.73 -9.76 -2.33
CA GLU A 29 7.26 -11.00 -1.76
C GLU A 29 6.67 -11.24 -0.39
N ARG A 30 6.09 -12.43 -0.15
CA ARG A 30 5.60 -12.84 1.18
C ARG A 30 6.79 -13.22 2.06
N ILE A 31 6.99 -12.48 3.18
CA ILE A 31 8.18 -12.59 4.03
C ILE A 31 7.96 -13.54 5.19
N PHE A 32 6.84 -13.41 5.91
CA PHE A 32 6.46 -14.30 6.99
C PHE A 32 4.97 -14.21 7.30
N ASP A 33 4.50 -15.21 8.04
CA ASP A 33 3.14 -15.30 8.56
C ASP A 33 3.16 -15.34 10.08
N ALA A 34 2.10 -14.81 10.67
CA ALA A 34 1.83 -14.94 12.09
C ALA A 34 0.34 -15.19 12.34
N ALA A 35 0.02 -15.63 13.54
CA ALA A 35 -1.37 -15.77 13.97
C ALA A 35 -1.44 -15.68 15.50
N TRP A 36 -2.62 -15.33 15.99
CA TRP A 36 -2.94 -15.45 17.40
C TRP A 36 -4.40 -15.88 17.58
N GLU A 37 -4.65 -16.52 18.71
CA GLU A 37 -5.96 -17.01 19.14
C GLU A 37 -6.48 -16.16 20.30
N PRO A 38 -7.79 -16.23 20.63
CA PRO A 38 -8.37 -15.53 21.78
C PRO A 38 -7.61 -15.83 23.08
N GLY A 39 -7.42 -14.80 23.91
CA GLY A 39 -6.65 -14.88 25.16
C GLY A 39 -5.21 -14.34 25.03
N ASN A 40 -4.83 -13.81 23.88
CA ASN A 40 -3.58 -13.07 23.72
C ASN A 40 -3.76 -11.63 24.21
N ALA A 41 -3.49 -11.40 25.52
CA ALA A 41 -3.68 -10.10 26.14
C ALA A 41 -2.83 -8.98 25.52
N ALA A 42 -1.67 -9.28 24.94
CA ALA A 42 -0.83 -8.29 24.27
C ALA A 42 -1.46 -7.87 22.93
N ALA A 43 -1.98 -8.82 22.15
CA ALA A 43 -2.68 -8.51 20.90
C ALA A 43 -3.95 -7.68 21.16
N ASP A 44 -4.74 -8.05 22.17
CA ASP A 44 -5.93 -7.31 22.58
C ASP A 44 -5.59 -5.87 22.99
N ALA A 45 -4.53 -5.68 23.76
CA ALA A 45 -4.09 -4.35 24.20
C ALA A 45 -3.62 -3.47 23.04
N VAL A 46 -2.90 -4.03 22.08
CA VAL A 46 -2.39 -3.30 20.90
C VAL A 46 -3.52 -2.94 19.93
N THR A 47 -4.44 -3.86 19.69
CA THR A 47 -5.55 -3.66 18.72
C THR A 47 -6.73 -2.89 19.34
N GLY A 48 -6.81 -2.82 20.67
CA GLY A 48 -7.98 -2.28 21.38
C GLY A 48 -9.23 -3.17 21.26
N LEU A 49 -9.04 -4.43 20.92
CA LEU A 49 -10.11 -5.42 20.78
C LEU A 49 -10.12 -6.34 22.02
N GLU A 50 -11.26 -6.98 22.27
CA GLU A 50 -11.41 -7.96 23.35
C GLU A 50 -11.55 -9.36 22.75
N GLY A 51 -10.72 -10.31 23.20
CA GLY A 51 -10.73 -11.69 22.72
C GLY A 51 -10.38 -11.81 21.24
N SER A 52 -9.45 -11.00 20.77
CA SER A 52 -9.09 -10.95 19.35
C SER A 52 -8.40 -12.24 18.89
N ALA A 53 -8.63 -12.57 17.62
CA ALA A 53 -7.94 -13.64 16.90
C ALA A 53 -7.75 -13.23 15.45
N ALA A 54 -6.56 -13.42 14.90
CA ALA A 54 -6.27 -13.14 13.50
C ALA A 54 -5.13 -13.99 12.95
N ARG A 55 -5.09 -14.08 11.62
CA ARG A 55 -3.90 -14.45 10.85
C ARG A 55 -3.32 -13.18 10.23
N THR A 56 -2.00 -13.12 10.07
CA THR A 56 -1.32 -12.02 9.37
C THR A 56 -0.31 -12.55 8.38
N ALA A 57 -0.07 -11.79 7.32
CA ALA A 57 1.03 -12.00 6.40
C ALA A 57 1.75 -10.67 6.17
N MET A 58 3.07 -10.68 6.28
CA MET A 58 3.90 -9.54 5.93
C MET A 58 4.44 -9.73 4.52
N LEU A 59 4.14 -8.77 3.65
CA LEU A 59 4.63 -8.70 2.29
C LEU A 59 5.66 -7.58 2.15
N ARG A 60 6.62 -7.72 1.24
CA ARG A 60 7.60 -6.69 0.89
C ARG A 60 7.45 -6.32 -0.58
N GLY A 61 7.32 -5.03 -0.87
CA GLY A 61 7.27 -4.48 -2.23
C GLY A 61 8.00 -3.15 -2.30
N GLY A 62 9.01 -3.02 -3.17
CA GLY A 62 9.80 -1.80 -3.28
C GLY A 62 10.40 -1.36 -1.94
N ASN A 63 10.03 -0.17 -1.48
CA ASN A 63 10.49 0.45 -0.24
C ASN A 63 9.44 0.38 0.90
N LEU A 64 8.44 -0.49 0.81
CA LEU A 64 7.32 -0.59 1.75
C LEU A 64 7.10 -2.05 2.16
N TYR A 65 6.75 -2.26 3.43
CA TYR A 65 6.07 -3.48 3.84
C TYR A 65 4.56 -3.28 3.82
N LEU A 66 3.84 -4.32 3.40
CA LEU A 66 2.39 -4.40 3.45
C LEU A 66 2.01 -5.53 4.38
N GLU A 67 1.30 -5.22 5.46
CA GLU A 67 0.80 -6.22 6.40
C GLU A 67 -0.68 -6.51 6.12
N LEU A 68 -1.00 -7.76 5.88
CA LEU A 68 -2.38 -8.20 5.67
C LEU A 68 -2.90 -8.86 6.95
N PHE A 69 -4.14 -8.54 7.34
CA PHE A 69 -4.82 -9.12 8.48
C PHE A 69 -6.11 -9.81 8.06
N GLU A 70 -6.29 -11.05 8.47
CA GLU A 70 -7.57 -11.76 8.44
C GLU A 70 -8.03 -11.94 9.89
N PHE A 71 -8.87 -11.03 10.38
CA PHE A 71 -9.45 -11.15 11.71
C PHE A 71 -10.54 -12.23 11.73
N ARG A 72 -10.50 -13.07 12.78
CA ARG A 72 -11.51 -14.12 13.04
C ARG A 72 -12.39 -13.76 14.22
N ALA A 73 -11.85 -12.96 15.15
CA ALA A 73 -12.56 -12.45 16.32
C ALA A 73 -12.06 -11.04 16.68
N PRO A 74 -12.93 -10.09 17.07
CA PRO A 74 -14.37 -10.15 16.82
C PRO A 74 -14.65 -10.22 15.30
N SER A 75 -15.85 -10.67 14.90
CA SER A 75 -16.22 -10.74 13.48
C SER A 75 -16.11 -9.39 12.81
N PRO A 76 -15.31 -9.22 11.74
CA PRO A 76 -15.19 -7.96 11.05
C PRO A 76 -16.49 -7.52 10.39
N GLN A 77 -16.70 -6.22 10.30
CA GLN A 77 -17.73 -5.67 9.40
C GLN A 77 -17.11 -5.51 8.01
N ALA A 78 -17.83 -5.96 6.97
CA ALA A 78 -17.40 -5.78 5.60
C ALA A 78 -17.29 -4.28 5.27
N ALA A 79 -16.21 -3.89 4.61
CA ALA A 79 -16.13 -2.56 4.02
C ALA A 79 -17.17 -2.42 2.90
N PRO A 80 -17.64 -1.20 2.58
CA PRO A 80 -18.45 -0.99 1.38
C PRO A 80 -17.68 -1.47 0.15
N GLU A 81 -18.32 -2.24 -0.71
CA GLU A 81 -17.71 -2.87 -1.89
C GLU A 81 -16.96 -1.86 -2.77
N ARG A 82 -17.45 -0.63 -2.85
CA ARG A 82 -16.82 0.47 -3.57
C ARG A 82 -16.90 1.76 -2.77
N ARG A 83 -16.10 1.85 -1.69
CA ARG A 83 -16.00 3.10 -0.93
C ARG A 83 -15.48 4.21 -1.86
N PRO A 84 -16.17 5.35 -1.99
CA PRO A 84 -15.69 6.50 -2.73
C PRO A 84 -14.35 7.01 -2.18
N VAL A 85 -13.43 7.42 -3.06
CA VAL A 85 -12.11 7.91 -2.64
C VAL A 85 -12.16 9.25 -1.89
N CYS A 86 -13.29 9.95 -1.95
CA CYS A 86 -13.53 11.19 -1.22
C CYS A 86 -13.98 10.97 0.24
N ASP A 87 -14.32 9.74 0.64
CA ASP A 87 -14.67 9.43 2.03
C ASP A 87 -13.43 9.54 2.93
N HIS A 88 -13.65 10.03 4.15
CA HIS A 88 -12.56 10.30 5.08
C HIS A 88 -11.81 9.01 5.47
N GLY A 89 -10.49 9.10 5.56
CA GLY A 89 -9.58 8.01 5.90
C GLY A 89 -8.47 7.84 4.85
N ILE A 90 -7.76 6.71 4.90
CA ILE A 90 -6.76 6.37 3.88
C ILE A 90 -7.49 6.13 2.56
N THR A 91 -7.12 6.86 1.51
CA THR A 91 -7.80 6.81 0.21
C THR A 91 -7.25 5.69 -0.66
N HIS A 92 -5.92 5.54 -0.76
CA HIS A 92 -5.26 4.59 -1.65
C HIS A 92 -3.84 4.25 -1.19
N LEU A 93 -3.32 3.15 -1.70
CA LEU A 93 -1.91 2.83 -1.78
C LEU A 93 -1.40 3.26 -3.17
N CYS A 94 -0.33 4.05 -3.23
CA CYS A 94 0.27 4.46 -4.50
C CYS A 94 1.54 3.66 -4.76
N LEU A 95 1.62 3.05 -5.94
CA LEU A 95 2.78 2.33 -6.45
C LEU A 95 3.38 3.09 -7.63
N LEU A 96 4.68 3.38 -7.56
CA LEU A 96 5.40 3.99 -8.67
C LEU A 96 5.73 2.90 -9.70
N VAL A 97 5.48 3.21 -10.97
CA VAL A 97 5.78 2.35 -12.12
C VAL A 97 6.59 3.13 -13.16
N ASP A 98 7.36 2.42 -13.96
CA ASP A 98 8.17 3.04 -15.03
C ASP A 98 7.31 3.46 -16.22
N ASP A 99 6.25 2.71 -16.53
CA ASP A 99 5.33 2.91 -17.64
C ASP A 99 3.91 2.51 -17.18
N VAL A 100 3.04 3.50 -17.02
CA VAL A 100 1.69 3.27 -16.49
C VAL A 100 0.77 2.60 -17.52
N ASP A 101 0.97 2.81 -18.82
CA ASP A 101 0.19 2.15 -19.86
C ASP A 101 0.53 0.64 -19.88
N ALA A 102 1.81 0.29 -19.94
CA ALA A 102 2.26 -1.09 -19.87
C ALA A 102 1.86 -1.78 -18.55
N ALA A 103 1.88 -1.05 -17.44
CA ALA A 103 1.44 -1.58 -16.14
C ALA A 103 -0.06 -1.90 -16.15
N THR A 104 -0.91 -1.05 -16.74
CA THR A 104 -2.36 -1.32 -16.81
C THR A 104 -2.73 -2.48 -17.73
N GLU A 105 -1.93 -2.76 -18.76
CA GLU A 105 -2.13 -3.93 -19.61
C GLU A 105 -1.77 -5.26 -18.91
N ARG A 106 -0.85 -5.22 -17.93
CA ARG A 106 -0.32 -6.41 -17.26
C ARG A 106 -1.01 -6.73 -15.94
N ILE A 107 -1.42 -5.71 -15.19
CA ILE A 107 -1.92 -5.85 -13.82
C ILE A 107 -3.45 -5.95 -13.83
N SER A 108 -3.99 -6.98 -13.17
CA SER A 108 -5.43 -7.25 -13.12
C SER A 108 -6.15 -6.46 -12.01
N LEU A 109 -5.96 -5.13 -11.97
CA LEU A 109 -6.78 -4.24 -11.13
C LEU A 109 -8.08 -3.87 -11.85
N ASP A 110 -9.16 -3.65 -11.09
CA ASP A 110 -10.40 -3.08 -11.63
C ASP A 110 -10.23 -1.56 -11.81
N PHE A 111 -9.69 -1.16 -12.98
CA PHE A 111 -9.35 0.23 -13.26
C PHE A 111 -10.58 1.13 -13.46
N GLN A 112 -10.52 2.34 -12.90
CA GLN A 112 -11.59 3.35 -13.02
C GLN A 112 -11.62 4.02 -14.40
N SER A 113 -10.47 4.10 -15.07
CA SER A 113 -10.27 4.75 -16.37
C SER A 113 -8.98 4.26 -17.02
N ALA A 114 -8.69 4.69 -18.24
CA ALA A 114 -7.33 4.69 -18.77
C ALA A 114 -6.44 5.67 -17.96
N PRO A 115 -5.09 5.51 -17.97
CA PRO A 115 -4.17 6.46 -17.35
C PRO A 115 -4.41 7.90 -17.81
N GLN A 116 -4.34 8.85 -16.89
CA GLN A 116 -4.56 10.27 -17.13
C GLN A 116 -3.28 11.07 -16.85
N ASP A 117 -3.04 12.10 -17.66
CA ASP A 117 -1.99 13.09 -17.43
C ASP A 117 -2.55 14.22 -16.54
N LEU A 118 -2.00 14.37 -15.34
CA LEU A 118 -2.38 15.42 -14.38
C LEU A 118 -1.54 16.69 -14.54
N GLY A 119 -0.60 16.72 -15.50
CA GLY A 119 0.38 17.77 -15.64
C GLY A 119 1.59 17.59 -14.69
N GLY A 120 2.59 18.47 -14.84
CA GLY A 120 3.79 18.41 -14.00
C GLY A 120 4.61 17.12 -14.13
N GLY A 121 4.44 16.36 -15.21
CA GLY A 121 5.13 15.10 -15.41
C GLY A 121 4.53 13.91 -14.64
N VAL A 122 3.28 14.01 -14.21
CA VAL A 122 2.57 12.96 -13.47
C VAL A 122 1.52 12.32 -14.35
N ARG A 123 1.65 11.02 -14.63
CA ARG A 123 0.60 10.18 -15.23
C ARG A 123 0.15 9.15 -14.20
N THR A 124 -1.14 8.91 -14.10
CA THR A 124 -1.67 8.03 -13.07
C THR A 124 -3.02 7.43 -13.41
N VAL A 125 -3.35 6.33 -12.72
CA VAL A 125 -4.65 5.68 -12.77
C VAL A 125 -4.98 5.03 -11.43
N TYR A 126 -6.24 5.00 -11.06
CA TYR A 126 -6.75 4.24 -9.92
C TYR A 126 -7.37 2.94 -10.40
N GLY A 127 -7.03 1.86 -9.72
CA GLY A 127 -7.71 0.58 -9.82
C GLY A 127 -8.08 0.07 -8.43
N ARG A 128 -8.84 -1.03 -8.38
CA ARG A 128 -9.19 -1.69 -7.14
C ARG A 128 -8.62 -3.09 -7.11
N ASP A 129 -8.11 -3.47 -5.94
CA ASP A 129 -7.73 -4.85 -5.67
C ASP A 129 -8.98 -5.74 -5.47
N PRO A 130 -8.84 -7.06 -5.29
CA PRO A 130 -9.97 -7.97 -5.12
C PRO A 130 -10.92 -7.62 -3.96
N ASP A 131 -10.43 -6.96 -2.92
CA ASP A 131 -11.22 -6.54 -1.77
C ASP A 131 -11.80 -5.11 -1.89
N GLY A 132 -11.55 -4.44 -3.03
CA GLY A 132 -12.05 -3.10 -3.31
C GLY A 132 -11.17 -1.97 -2.77
N ASN A 133 -9.98 -2.25 -2.20
CA ASN A 133 -9.02 -1.22 -1.82
C ASN A 133 -8.47 -0.51 -3.05
N VAL A 134 -8.31 0.81 -2.96
CA VAL A 134 -7.82 1.58 -4.08
C VAL A 134 -6.30 1.52 -4.15
N VAL A 135 -5.80 1.12 -5.30
CA VAL A 135 -4.37 1.13 -5.67
C VAL A 135 -4.18 2.14 -6.79
N GLU A 136 -3.32 3.11 -6.57
CA GLU A 136 -2.87 4.04 -7.60
C GLU A 136 -1.62 3.48 -8.28
N LEU A 137 -1.60 3.44 -9.61
CA LEU A 137 -0.37 3.28 -10.38
C LEU A 137 0.04 4.65 -10.90
N LYS A 138 1.29 5.05 -10.60
CA LYS A 138 1.81 6.38 -10.91
C LYS A 138 3.12 6.29 -11.66
N GLU A 139 3.23 7.05 -12.75
CA GLU A 139 4.46 7.29 -13.50
C GLU A 139 4.90 8.73 -13.31
N LEU A 140 6.19 8.96 -13.13
CA LEU A 140 6.80 10.28 -12.99
C LEU A 140 7.77 10.52 -14.15
N ALA A 141 7.44 11.47 -15.02
CA ALA A 141 8.36 11.91 -16.07
C ALA A 141 9.61 12.54 -15.42
N GLY A 142 10.79 12.17 -15.92
CA GLY A 142 12.07 12.57 -15.33
C GLY A 142 12.57 11.64 -14.23
N GLY A 143 11.79 10.61 -13.87
CA GLY A 143 12.22 9.56 -12.94
C GLY A 143 12.78 10.12 -11.63
N ASP A 144 14.05 9.83 -11.33
CA ASP A 144 14.75 10.25 -10.11
C ASP A 144 14.89 11.78 -9.95
N ASP A 145 14.83 12.55 -11.02
CA ASP A 145 14.93 14.02 -10.97
C ASP A 145 13.59 14.68 -10.63
N HIS A 146 12.48 13.95 -10.66
CA HIS A 146 11.17 14.50 -10.30
C HIS A 146 11.14 14.95 -8.83
N PRO A 147 10.50 16.09 -8.48
CA PRO A 147 10.49 16.64 -7.11
C PRO A 147 10.00 15.70 -6.02
N VAL A 148 9.16 14.72 -6.35
CA VAL A 148 8.62 13.71 -5.41
C VAL A 148 9.08 12.30 -5.77
N SER A 149 10.25 12.14 -6.36
CA SER A 149 10.83 10.82 -6.66
C SER A 149 11.19 10.04 -5.39
N LEU A 150 11.23 8.71 -5.48
CA LEU A 150 11.63 7.85 -4.35
C LEU A 150 13.09 8.14 -3.93
N ARG A 151 13.98 8.45 -4.86
CA ARG A 151 15.36 8.83 -4.56
C ARG A 151 15.45 10.03 -3.62
N ARG A 152 14.58 11.04 -3.78
CA ARG A 152 14.57 12.21 -2.90
C ARG A 152 14.09 11.85 -1.48
N LEU A 153 13.19 10.89 -1.36
CA LEU A 153 12.75 10.37 -0.07
C LEU A 153 13.89 9.64 0.65
N GLU A 154 14.66 8.83 -0.06
CA GLU A 154 15.84 8.11 0.48
C GLU A 154 16.93 9.08 0.95
N LEU A 155 17.22 10.13 0.20
CA LEU A 155 18.22 11.14 0.57
C LEU A 155 17.88 11.85 1.89
N GLN A 156 16.59 12.13 2.13
CA GLN A 156 16.15 12.72 3.41
C GLN A 156 16.28 11.76 4.59
N SER A 157 16.07 10.46 4.37
CA SER A 157 16.18 9.45 5.44
C SER A 157 17.63 9.21 5.89
N THR A 158 18.63 9.45 5.03
CA THR A 158 20.04 9.25 5.33
C THR A 158 20.73 10.46 5.97
N GLY A 159 20.00 11.57 6.24
CA GLY A 159 20.54 12.77 6.88
C GLY A 159 21.57 13.54 6.03
N VAL A 160 21.64 13.28 4.75
CA VAL A 160 22.44 14.08 3.83
C VAL A 160 21.64 15.33 3.49
N ASP A 161 21.95 16.42 4.21
CA ASP A 161 21.34 17.72 3.99
C ASP A 161 21.56 18.17 2.53
N GLY A 162 20.50 18.07 1.73
CA GLY A 162 20.43 18.69 0.40
C GLY A 162 20.19 20.20 0.47
N ALA A 163 20.73 20.89 1.46
CA ALA A 163 20.51 22.33 1.71
C ALA A 163 21.18 23.25 0.70
N ASP A 164 21.99 22.74 -0.24
CA ASP A 164 22.85 23.60 -1.08
C ASP A 164 22.40 23.75 -2.56
N GLN A 165 21.20 23.34 -2.95
CA GLN A 165 20.77 23.46 -4.36
C GLN A 165 19.42 24.18 -4.62
N LEU A 166 18.93 25.02 -3.72
CA LEU A 166 17.72 25.80 -3.95
C LEU A 166 17.95 27.32 -4.20
N HIS A 167 19.18 27.72 -4.54
CA HIS A 167 19.48 29.09 -4.97
C HIS A 167 20.41 29.07 -6.21
N ALA A 168 19.81 28.89 -7.38
CA ALA A 168 20.37 29.36 -8.66
C ALA A 168 19.23 29.60 -9.66
#